data_3a5f526bc80b63d6af6d20792fb6efe3
#
_entry.id   3a5f526bc80b63d6af6d20792fb6efe3
#
_cell.length_a   1.000
_cell.length_b   1.000
_cell.length_c   1.000
_cell.angle_alpha   90.00
_cell.angle_beta   90.00
_cell.angle_gamma   90.00
#
_symmetry.space_group_name_H-M   'P 1'
#
loop_
_entity.id
_entity.type
_entity.pdbx_description
1 polymer ?
#
loop_
_entity_poly.entity_id
_entity_poly.type
_entity_poly.pdbx_seq_one_letter_code
_entity_poly.pdbx_strand_id
1 'polypeptide(L)'
;SNGIPKELKNTAFPFNYGNYKEFNDVVRSCGDELGVVIMEVQRYKNLDLDFLKHIRKITEDLGIVLIFDEISSGFRVNIGGMHLLHGIDPDIAVFGKALGNGFPISAILGNSAVMSSAQGTFISSSYWTERTGYVAALKTIEFYKEKNVIEVISNLGMFFRQGLADIFDKTKLNISVSGGLDSVVVMDIQEKNPLLLKTIFIQEMLDRGFLVSNLIYVSYAHNQDIIDKYLENALEVFQLIANNKNNLEKLLKSEISHGGFQRLN
;
A
#
# COMPACT_ATOMS: atom_id res chain seq x y z
N SER A 1 -2.27 -22.86 0.98
CA SER A 1 -3.22 -21.75 1.27
C SER A 1 -4.60 -22.32 1.51
N ASN A 2 -5.12 -22.09 2.70
CA ASN A 2 -6.47 -22.55 3.05
C ASN A 2 -7.51 -21.72 2.27
N GLY A 3 -8.52 -22.40 1.71
CA GLY A 3 -9.60 -21.75 0.95
C GLY A 3 -9.36 -21.57 -0.53
N ILE A 4 -8.21 -21.98 -1.06
CA ILE A 4 -7.94 -22.02 -2.50
C ILE A 4 -8.12 -23.45 -3.00
N PRO A 5 -8.82 -23.68 -4.13
CA PRO A 5 -8.93 -24.99 -4.75
C PRO A 5 -7.54 -25.62 -4.99
N LYS A 6 -7.43 -26.92 -4.75
CA LYS A 6 -6.14 -27.64 -4.88
C LYS A 6 -5.59 -27.64 -6.30
N GLU A 7 -6.48 -27.58 -7.27
CA GLU A 7 -6.20 -27.53 -8.71
C GLU A 7 -5.42 -26.25 -9.12
N LEU A 8 -5.55 -25.16 -8.34
CA LEU A 8 -4.79 -23.93 -8.55
C LEU A 8 -3.41 -23.93 -7.89
N LYS A 9 -2.99 -25.06 -7.31
CA LYS A 9 -1.64 -25.19 -6.79
C LYS A 9 -0.63 -25.11 -7.94
N ASN A 10 0.43 -24.33 -7.75
CA ASN A 10 1.50 -24.09 -8.75
C ASN A 10 1.02 -23.33 -10.01
N THR A 11 -0.06 -22.56 -9.93
CA THR A 11 -0.49 -21.65 -11.01
C THR A 11 -0.09 -20.20 -10.76
N ALA A 12 0.51 -19.89 -9.60
CA ALA A 12 0.99 -18.55 -9.25
C ALA A 12 2.40 -18.66 -8.64
N PHE A 13 3.33 -17.90 -9.17
CA PHE A 13 4.73 -17.87 -8.81
C PHE A 13 5.11 -16.49 -8.29
N PRO A 14 5.36 -16.32 -6.99
CA PRO A 14 5.73 -15.03 -6.44
C PRO A 14 7.18 -14.66 -6.81
N PHE A 15 7.43 -13.36 -6.96
CA PHE A 15 8.78 -12.79 -7.05
C PHE A 15 8.86 -11.52 -6.19
N ASN A 16 10.06 -11.19 -5.74
CA ASN A 16 10.29 -10.00 -4.94
C ASN A 16 10.53 -8.78 -5.82
N TYR A 17 9.89 -7.65 -5.47
CA TYR A 17 10.08 -6.36 -6.14
C TYR A 17 11.56 -5.95 -6.14
N GLY A 18 12.10 -5.61 -7.31
CA GLY A 18 13.51 -5.26 -7.51
C GLY A 18 14.45 -6.48 -7.68
N ASN A 19 13.95 -7.70 -7.58
CA ASN A 19 14.77 -8.91 -7.76
C ASN A 19 14.71 -9.42 -9.21
N TYR A 20 15.56 -8.87 -10.06
CA TYR A 20 15.66 -9.22 -11.49
C TYR A 20 15.93 -10.71 -11.72
N LYS A 21 16.79 -11.31 -10.88
CA LYS A 21 17.15 -12.72 -11.03
C LYS A 21 15.93 -13.60 -10.78
N GLU A 22 15.23 -13.37 -9.69
CA GLU A 22 14.04 -14.15 -9.31
C GLU A 22 12.94 -14.04 -10.38
N PHE A 23 12.66 -12.82 -10.85
CA PHE A 23 11.71 -12.59 -11.93
C PHE A 23 12.09 -13.35 -13.21
N ASN A 24 13.35 -13.22 -13.66
CA ASN A 24 13.83 -13.90 -14.86
C ASN A 24 13.84 -15.42 -14.70
N ASP A 25 14.09 -15.94 -13.49
CA ASP A 25 14.04 -17.38 -13.21
C ASP A 25 12.59 -17.91 -13.31
N VAL A 26 11.60 -17.17 -12.82
CA VAL A 26 10.17 -17.50 -13.00
C VAL A 26 9.79 -17.50 -14.47
N VAL A 27 10.13 -16.45 -15.23
CA VAL A 27 9.85 -16.37 -16.67
C VAL A 27 10.42 -17.58 -17.41
N ARG A 28 11.68 -17.94 -17.15
CA ARG A 28 12.33 -19.10 -17.78
C ARG A 28 11.69 -20.43 -17.39
N SER A 29 11.28 -20.57 -16.13
CA SER A 29 10.70 -21.83 -15.64
C SER A 29 9.29 -22.08 -16.15
N CYS A 30 8.51 -21.03 -16.36
CA CYS A 30 7.14 -21.13 -16.87
C CYS A 30 7.10 -21.21 -18.41
N GLY A 31 8.08 -20.61 -19.10
CA GLY A 31 8.11 -20.60 -20.56
C GLY A 31 6.80 -20.04 -21.18
N ASP A 32 6.29 -20.76 -22.19
CA ASP A 32 5.06 -20.36 -22.91
C ASP A 32 3.78 -20.51 -22.07
N GLU A 33 3.84 -21.10 -20.87
CA GLU A 33 2.68 -21.20 -19.97
C GLU A 33 2.45 -19.92 -19.15
N LEU A 34 3.39 -18.96 -19.15
CA LEU A 34 3.26 -17.72 -18.43
C LEU A 34 2.33 -16.74 -19.16
N GLY A 35 1.09 -16.61 -18.72
CA GLY A 35 0.11 -15.74 -19.34
C GLY A 35 0.01 -14.33 -18.77
N VAL A 36 0.33 -14.15 -17.48
CA VAL A 36 0.09 -12.89 -16.77
C VAL A 36 1.18 -12.60 -15.77
N VAL A 37 1.62 -11.35 -15.72
CA VAL A 37 2.40 -10.78 -14.61
C VAL A 37 1.56 -9.71 -13.93
N ILE A 38 1.34 -9.83 -12.61
CA ILE A 38 0.63 -8.84 -11.80
C ILE A 38 1.53 -8.33 -10.69
N MET A 39 1.59 -7.01 -10.51
CA MET A 39 2.39 -6.40 -9.45
C MET A 39 1.89 -5.01 -9.06
N GLU A 40 2.19 -4.58 -7.82
CA GLU A 40 2.07 -3.18 -7.44
C GLU A 40 3.22 -2.36 -8.05
N VAL A 41 2.93 -1.16 -8.56
CA VAL A 41 3.97 -0.25 -9.12
C VAL A 41 4.91 0.23 -8.03
N GLN A 42 4.34 0.71 -6.95
CA GLN A 42 5.05 1.11 -5.73
C GLN A 42 4.11 1.08 -4.52
N ARG A 43 4.66 0.73 -3.35
CA ARG A 43 3.91 0.82 -2.10
C ARG A 43 4.81 1.24 -0.93
N TYR A 44 5.62 0.34 -0.42
CA TYR A 44 6.44 0.54 0.80
C TYR A 44 7.93 0.70 0.49
N LYS A 45 8.36 0.33 -0.69
CA LYS A 45 9.74 0.46 -1.16
C LYS A 45 9.87 1.65 -2.11
N ASN A 46 11.06 2.16 -2.26
CA ASN A 46 11.35 3.14 -3.28
C ASN A 46 11.08 2.57 -4.67
N LEU A 47 10.65 3.44 -5.56
CA LEU A 47 10.40 3.07 -6.95
C LEU A 47 11.71 2.64 -7.62
N ASP A 48 11.68 1.45 -8.23
CA ASP A 48 12.73 0.97 -9.14
C ASP A 48 12.20 1.03 -10.58
N LEU A 49 12.46 2.16 -11.21
CA LEU A 49 11.96 2.45 -12.55
C LEU A 49 12.57 1.51 -13.59
N ASP A 50 13.84 1.14 -13.43
CA ASP A 50 14.52 0.25 -14.37
C ASP A 50 13.99 -1.18 -14.25
N PHE A 51 13.64 -1.61 -13.05
CA PHE A 51 12.95 -2.89 -12.86
C PHE A 51 11.57 -2.92 -13.54
N LEU A 52 10.78 -1.86 -13.42
CA LEU A 52 9.49 -1.77 -14.10
C LEU A 52 9.64 -1.80 -15.62
N LYS A 53 10.60 -1.05 -16.18
CA LYS A 53 10.92 -1.09 -17.62
C LYS A 53 11.38 -2.48 -18.07
N HIS A 54 12.19 -3.15 -17.25
CA HIS A 54 12.64 -4.52 -17.54
C HIS A 54 11.46 -5.49 -17.61
N ILE A 55 10.54 -5.43 -16.64
CA ILE A 55 9.33 -6.26 -16.66
C ILE A 55 8.47 -5.94 -17.89
N ARG A 56 8.19 -4.65 -18.17
CA ARG A 56 7.39 -4.25 -19.33
C ARG A 56 7.98 -4.79 -20.62
N LYS A 57 9.30 -4.65 -20.80
CA LYS A 57 9.97 -5.14 -21.99
C LYS A 57 9.82 -6.66 -22.15
N ILE A 58 10.06 -7.43 -21.11
CA ILE A 58 9.94 -8.90 -21.17
C ILE A 58 8.50 -9.32 -21.45
N THR A 59 7.53 -8.72 -20.78
CA THR A 59 6.11 -9.06 -20.98
C THR A 59 5.64 -8.71 -22.39
N GLU A 60 6.12 -7.60 -22.95
CA GLU A 60 5.82 -7.21 -24.33
C GLU A 60 6.47 -8.16 -25.36
N ASP A 61 7.77 -8.44 -25.20
CA ASP A 61 8.52 -9.32 -26.08
C ASP A 61 7.94 -10.75 -26.14
N LEU A 62 7.35 -11.22 -25.04
CA LEU A 62 6.79 -12.58 -24.90
C LEU A 62 5.26 -12.64 -25.04
N GLY A 63 4.58 -11.51 -25.25
CA GLY A 63 3.11 -11.47 -25.35
C GLY A 63 2.39 -11.78 -24.04
N ILE A 64 3.02 -11.53 -22.89
CA ILE A 64 2.48 -11.73 -21.54
C ILE A 64 1.70 -10.50 -21.12
N VAL A 65 0.50 -10.67 -20.58
CA VAL A 65 -0.32 -9.56 -20.04
C VAL A 65 0.32 -9.00 -18.78
N LEU A 66 0.67 -7.70 -18.78
CA LEU A 66 1.15 -6.99 -17.61
C LEU A 66 0.00 -6.26 -16.93
N ILE A 67 -0.22 -6.56 -15.65
CA ILE A 67 -1.23 -5.91 -14.81
C ILE A 67 -0.54 -5.10 -13.71
N PHE A 68 -0.81 -3.80 -13.66
CA PHE A 68 -0.42 -2.97 -12.52
C PHE A 68 -1.56 -2.83 -11.53
N ASP A 69 -1.32 -3.31 -10.30
CA ASP A 69 -2.20 -3.05 -9.17
C ASP A 69 -1.90 -1.64 -8.62
N GLU A 70 -2.74 -0.70 -9.04
CA GLU A 70 -2.68 0.69 -8.61
C GLU A 70 -3.71 0.99 -7.49
N ILE A 71 -4.27 -0.04 -6.85
CA ILE A 71 -5.27 0.13 -5.79
C ILE A 71 -4.70 0.94 -4.61
N SER A 72 -3.38 0.83 -4.35
CA SER A 72 -2.72 1.58 -3.27
C SER A 72 -1.98 2.83 -3.75
N SER A 73 -1.41 2.83 -4.94
CA SER A 73 -0.63 3.93 -5.52
C SER A 73 -1.48 4.93 -6.29
N GLY A 74 -2.51 4.46 -6.98
CA GLY A 74 -3.41 5.32 -7.74
C GLY A 74 -4.08 6.39 -6.88
N PHE A 75 -4.22 7.58 -7.42
CA PHE A 75 -4.75 8.77 -6.73
C PHE A 75 -3.96 9.22 -5.50
N ARG A 76 -2.68 8.81 -5.35
CA ARG A 76 -1.80 9.28 -4.26
C ARG A 76 -0.61 10.11 -4.75
N VAL A 77 -0.18 9.88 -5.98
CA VAL A 77 0.94 10.61 -6.59
C VAL A 77 0.56 11.26 -7.92
N ASN A 78 -0.57 10.83 -8.48
CA ASN A 78 -1.13 11.36 -9.70
C ASN A 78 -2.67 11.17 -9.68
N ILE A 79 -3.40 11.98 -10.42
CA ILE A 79 -4.83 11.76 -10.66
C ILE A 79 -4.95 10.66 -11.73
N GLY A 80 -5.09 9.44 -11.26
CA GLY A 80 -4.97 8.21 -12.04
C GLY A 80 -3.85 7.33 -11.50
N GLY A 81 -3.19 6.59 -12.39
CA GLY A 81 -2.12 5.67 -12.03
C GLY A 81 -0.76 6.34 -11.89
N MET A 82 0.08 5.77 -11.05
CA MET A 82 1.48 6.16 -10.91
C MET A 82 2.28 5.87 -12.18
N HIS A 83 1.95 4.78 -12.90
CA HIS A 83 2.60 4.40 -14.15
C HIS A 83 2.59 5.53 -15.19
N LEU A 84 1.56 6.37 -15.20
CA LEU A 84 1.43 7.51 -16.12
C LEU A 84 2.55 8.54 -15.94
N LEU A 85 3.09 8.71 -14.73
CA LEU A 85 4.21 9.63 -14.47
C LEU A 85 5.51 9.18 -15.12
N HIS A 86 5.63 7.90 -15.44
CA HIS A 86 6.87 7.29 -15.92
C HIS A 86 6.77 6.76 -17.34
N GLY A 87 5.59 6.86 -17.98
CA GLY A 87 5.38 6.38 -19.34
C GLY A 87 5.58 4.87 -19.50
N ILE A 88 5.22 4.08 -18.47
CA ILE A 88 5.28 2.62 -18.52
C ILE A 88 3.85 2.09 -18.48
N ASP A 89 3.25 1.91 -19.63
CA ASP A 89 1.86 1.51 -19.74
C ASP A 89 1.71 -0.02 -19.55
N PRO A 90 0.93 -0.48 -18.55
CA PRO A 90 0.56 -1.88 -18.44
C PRO A 90 -0.53 -2.22 -19.47
N ASP A 91 -0.80 -3.51 -19.65
CA ASP A 91 -1.95 -3.94 -20.43
C ASP A 91 -3.25 -3.75 -19.68
N ILE A 92 -3.20 -3.86 -18.34
CA ILE A 92 -4.31 -3.59 -17.42
C ILE A 92 -3.80 -2.81 -16.20
N ALA A 93 -4.54 -1.79 -15.80
CA ALA A 93 -4.37 -1.09 -14.52
C ALA A 93 -5.64 -1.25 -13.65
N VAL A 94 -5.45 -1.56 -12.37
CA VAL A 94 -6.54 -1.78 -11.42
C VAL A 94 -6.53 -0.68 -10.36
N PHE A 95 -7.68 -0.02 -10.16
CA PHE A 95 -7.87 1.08 -9.22
C PHE A 95 -8.95 0.75 -8.19
N GLY A 96 -8.83 1.36 -7.00
CA GLY A 96 -9.79 1.23 -5.91
C GLY A 96 -9.48 2.23 -4.80
N LYS A 97 -9.79 1.92 -3.56
CA LYS A 97 -9.49 2.73 -2.36
C LYS A 97 -9.76 4.22 -2.55
N ALA A 98 -8.70 5.02 -2.83
CA ALA A 98 -8.79 6.47 -3.00
C ALA A 98 -9.73 6.90 -4.14
N LEU A 99 -9.91 6.09 -5.19
CA LEU A 99 -10.87 6.36 -6.26
C LEU A 99 -12.29 6.57 -5.72
N GLY A 100 -12.73 5.71 -4.81
CA GLY A 100 -14.07 5.79 -4.21
C GLY A 100 -14.13 6.64 -2.94
N ASN A 101 -12.97 6.94 -2.35
CA ASN A 101 -12.85 7.74 -1.12
C ASN A 101 -13.84 7.34 -0.01
N GLY A 102 -13.88 6.02 0.29
CA GLY A 102 -14.77 5.42 1.29
C GLY A 102 -16.01 4.73 0.71
N PHE A 103 -16.35 4.96 -0.56
CA PHE A 103 -17.42 4.23 -1.23
C PHE A 103 -16.86 2.99 -1.95
N PRO A 104 -17.63 1.86 -1.96
CA PRO A 104 -17.18 0.60 -2.54
C PRO A 104 -17.23 0.65 -4.07
N ILE A 105 -16.15 1.10 -4.69
CA ILE A 105 -15.95 1.06 -6.14
C ILE A 105 -14.51 0.69 -6.46
N SER A 106 -14.33 -0.06 -7.53
CA SER A 106 -13.05 -0.32 -8.18
C SER A 106 -13.20 -0.18 -9.68
N ALA A 107 -12.09 0.04 -10.37
CA ALA A 107 -12.06 0.11 -11.83
C ALA A 107 -10.91 -0.74 -12.37
N ILE A 108 -11.21 -1.47 -13.44
CA ILE A 108 -10.23 -2.23 -14.23
C ILE A 108 -10.20 -1.56 -15.59
N LEU A 109 -9.08 -0.98 -15.96
CA LEU A 109 -8.85 -0.30 -17.22
C LEU A 109 -7.75 -1.04 -17.99
N GLY A 110 -7.90 -1.22 -19.27
CA GLY A 110 -6.88 -1.89 -20.06
C GLY A 110 -6.96 -1.54 -21.54
N ASN A 111 -5.96 -1.99 -22.29
CA ASN A 111 -5.95 -1.84 -23.72
C ASN A 111 -7.06 -2.69 -24.38
N SER A 112 -7.50 -2.30 -25.57
CA SER A 112 -8.62 -2.94 -26.26
C SER A 112 -8.36 -4.41 -26.60
N ALA A 113 -7.13 -4.79 -26.87
CA ALA A 113 -6.76 -6.16 -27.22
C ALA A 113 -7.05 -7.14 -26.07
N VAL A 114 -6.64 -6.76 -24.85
CA VAL A 114 -6.86 -7.58 -23.65
C VAL A 114 -8.31 -7.47 -23.17
N MET A 115 -8.87 -6.25 -23.09
CA MET A 115 -10.23 -6.03 -22.59
C MET A 115 -11.33 -6.61 -23.48
N SER A 116 -11.08 -6.79 -24.77
CA SER A 116 -12.04 -7.46 -25.67
C SER A 116 -12.34 -8.90 -25.22
N SER A 117 -11.39 -9.58 -24.59
CA SER A 117 -11.60 -10.94 -24.07
C SER A 117 -12.65 -10.99 -22.96
N ALA A 118 -12.87 -9.89 -22.23
CA ALA A 118 -13.89 -9.79 -21.22
C ALA A 118 -15.32 -9.95 -21.78
N GLN A 119 -15.52 -9.60 -23.05
CA GLN A 119 -16.82 -9.74 -23.71
C GLN A 119 -17.26 -11.20 -23.88
N GLY A 120 -16.30 -12.13 -23.91
CA GLY A 120 -16.54 -13.57 -23.96
C GLY A 120 -16.74 -14.24 -22.59
N THR A 121 -16.65 -13.47 -21.50
CA THR A 121 -16.77 -13.98 -20.14
C THR A 121 -18.07 -13.50 -19.47
N PHE A 122 -18.55 -14.28 -18.49
CA PHE A 122 -19.70 -13.88 -17.70
C PHE A 122 -19.23 -13.05 -16.50
N ILE A 123 -19.19 -11.71 -16.66
CA ILE A 123 -18.88 -10.76 -15.59
C ILE A 123 -20.19 -10.09 -15.17
N SER A 124 -20.68 -10.37 -13.97
CA SER A 124 -21.92 -9.80 -13.45
C SER A 124 -21.85 -9.60 -11.94
N SER A 125 -22.68 -8.69 -11.44
CA SER A 125 -22.82 -8.39 -10.02
C SER A 125 -24.21 -7.82 -9.75
N SER A 126 -24.76 -8.09 -8.56
CA SER A 126 -26.02 -7.50 -8.11
C SER A 126 -25.95 -5.96 -8.03
N TYR A 127 -24.78 -5.40 -7.86
CA TYR A 127 -24.55 -3.96 -7.73
C TYR A 127 -24.01 -3.30 -9.03
N TRP A 128 -24.08 -3.99 -10.15
CA TRP A 128 -23.54 -3.52 -11.43
C TRP A 128 -24.08 -2.15 -11.85
N THR A 129 -25.34 -1.88 -11.56
CA THR A 129 -26.02 -0.62 -11.90
C THR A 129 -26.18 0.32 -10.72
N GLU A 130 -25.60 0.01 -9.56
CA GLU A 130 -25.60 0.88 -8.40
C GLU A 130 -24.77 2.14 -8.71
N ARG A 131 -25.32 3.34 -8.46
CA ARG A 131 -24.72 4.60 -8.93
C ARG A 131 -23.86 5.32 -7.91
N THR A 132 -24.00 5.00 -6.63
CA THR A 132 -23.33 5.73 -5.54
C THR A 132 -21.81 5.70 -5.71
N GLY A 133 -21.24 4.55 -6.02
CA GLY A 133 -19.80 4.42 -6.26
C GLY A 133 -19.31 5.26 -7.43
N TYR A 134 -20.05 5.28 -8.55
CA TYR A 134 -19.68 6.07 -9.73
C TYR A 134 -19.73 7.57 -9.44
N VAL A 135 -20.78 8.04 -8.76
CA VAL A 135 -20.90 9.47 -8.37
C VAL A 135 -19.79 9.85 -7.41
N ALA A 136 -19.46 8.99 -6.44
CA ALA A 136 -18.37 9.23 -5.49
C ALA A 136 -17.02 9.32 -6.22
N ALA A 137 -16.73 8.41 -7.15
CA ALA A 137 -15.49 8.43 -7.93
C ALA A 137 -15.37 9.71 -8.78
N LEU A 138 -16.43 10.11 -9.46
CA LEU A 138 -16.44 11.35 -10.25
C LEU A 138 -16.19 12.58 -9.36
N LYS A 139 -16.87 12.68 -8.22
CA LYS A 139 -16.67 13.78 -7.27
C LYS A 139 -15.28 13.76 -6.64
N THR A 140 -14.72 12.58 -6.37
CA THR A 140 -13.35 12.46 -5.90
C THR A 140 -12.37 13.01 -6.94
N ILE A 141 -12.51 12.62 -8.22
CA ILE A 141 -11.63 13.10 -9.30
C ILE A 141 -11.75 14.64 -9.48
N GLU A 142 -12.97 15.17 -9.45
CA GLU A 142 -13.20 16.61 -9.51
C GLU A 142 -12.50 17.34 -8.35
N PHE A 143 -12.71 16.86 -7.12
CA PHE A 143 -12.12 17.44 -5.91
C PHE A 143 -10.58 17.40 -5.94
N TYR A 144 -9.97 16.32 -6.43
CA TYR A 144 -8.52 16.21 -6.59
C TYR A 144 -7.98 17.30 -7.51
N LYS A 145 -8.68 17.59 -8.62
CA LYS A 145 -8.30 18.64 -9.57
C LYS A 145 -8.48 20.05 -8.98
N GLU A 146 -9.59 20.28 -8.28
CA GLU A 146 -9.91 21.60 -7.72
C GLU A 146 -9.03 21.99 -6.53
N LYS A 147 -8.65 21.02 -5.70
CA LYS A 147 -7.98 21.24 -4.41
C LYS A 147 -6.50 20.86 -4.39
N ASN A 148 -5.95 20.45 -5.52
CA ASN A 148 -4.55 20.01 -5.60
C ASN A 148 -4.19 18.98 -4.51
N VAL A 149 -5.08 18.00 -4.31
CA VAL A 149 -5.02 17.05 -3.19
C VAL A 149 -3.68 16.31 -3.13
N ILE A 150 -3.12 15.95 -4.29
CA ILE A 150 -1.85 15.21 -4.37
C ILE A 150 -0.71 15.96 -3.68
N GLU A 151 -0.54 17.24 -4.00
CA GLU A 151 0.50 18.06 -3.39
C GLU A 151 0.30 18.21 -1.87
N VAL A 152 -0.95 18.44 -1.44
CA VAL A 152 -1.29 18.58 -0.02
C VAL A 152 -0.93 17.32 0.76
N ILE A 153 -1.38 16.14 0.31
CA ILE A 153 -1.12 14.88 1.03
C ILE A 153 0.35 14.45 0.96
N SER A 154 1.07 14.79 -0.11
CA SER A 154 2.51 14.53 -0.23
C SER A 154 3.29 15.39 0.75
N ASN A 155 3.04 16.69 0.80
CA ASN A 155 3.72 17.62 1.72
C ASN A 155 3.46 17.24 3.19
N LEU A 156 2.21 16.95 3.54
CA LEU A 156 1.85 16.48 4.89
C LEU A 156 2.53 15.14 5.22
N GLY A 157 2.60 14.23 4.25
CA GLY A 157 3.26 12.94 4.42
C GLY A 157 4.78 13.06 4.63
N MET A 158 5.46 13.91 3.87
CA MET A 158 6.88 14.20 4.06
C MET A 158 7.14 14.82 5.44
N PHE A 159 6.31 15.78 5.85
CA PHE A 159 6.41 16.38 7.18
C PHE A 159 6.23 15.32 8.29
N PHE A 160 5.24 14.45 8.14
CA PHE A 160 4.99 13.37 9.10
C PHE A 160 6.16 12.38 9.20
N ARG A 161 6.75 12.00 8.05
CA ARG A 161 7.94 11.15 8.00
C ARG A 161 9.11 11.75 8.75
N GLN A 162 9.38 13.02 8.52
CA GLN A 162 10.48 13.73 9.19
C GLN A 162 10.26 13.76 10.71
N GLY A 163 9.05 14.12 11.14
CA GLY A 163 8.72 14.16 12.58
C GLY A 163 8.89 12.80 13.27
N LEU A 164 8.48 11.71 12.62
CA LEU A 164 8.70 10.35 13.16
C LEU A 164 10.19 9.98 13.17
N ALA A 165 10.94 10.29 12.12
CA ALA A 165 12.38 10.04 12.08
C ALA A 165 13.10 10.77 13.23
N ASP A 166 12.77 12.03 13.49
CA ASP A 166 13.31 12.83 14.59
C ASP A 166 12.98 12.20 15.97
N ILE A 167 11.78 11.62 16.12
CA ILE A 167 11.37 10.91 17.34
C ILE A 167 12.23 9.66 17.55
N PHE A 168 12.44 8.86 16.51
CA PHE A 168 13.25 7.64 16.60
C PHE A 168 14.71 7.95 16.89
N ASP A 169 15.24 9.02 16.31
CA ASP A 169 16.59 9.51 16.64
C ASP A 169 16.71 9.97 18.09
N LYS A 170 15.71 10.66 18.63
CA LYS A 170 15.69 11.11 20.05
C LYS A 170 15.57 9.95 21.02
N THR A 171 14.73 8.97 20.71
CA THR A 171 14.43 7.84 21.61
C THR A 171 15.43 6.69 21.50
N LYS A 172 16.27 6.69 20.45
CA LYS A 172 17.24 5.61 20.14
C LYS A 172 16.58 4.23 20.03
N LEU A 173 15.33 4.20 19.61
CA LEU A 173 14.65 2.97 19.24
C LEU A 173 15.08 2.55 17.83
N ASN A 174 15.25 1.23 17.63
CA ASN A 174 15.58 0.69 16.31
C ASN A 174 14.31 0.59 15.46
N ILE A 175 13.80 1.76 15.07
CA ILE A 175 12.63 1.93 14.22
C ILE A 175 13.03 2.89 13.11
N SER A 176 12.68 2.54 11.88
CA SER A 176 12.89 3.41 10.73
C SER A 176 11.57 3.78 10.05
N VAL A 177 11.56 4.91 9.36
CA VAL A 177 10.44 5.26 8.47
C VAL A 177 10.79 4.75 7.08
N SER A 178 10.04 3.77 6.58
CA SER A 178 10.32 3.16 5.28
C SER A 178 10.02 4.13 4.11
N GLY A 179 10.70 3.89 2.99
CA GLY A 179 10.46 4.58 1.72
C GLY A 179 9.08 4.30 1.13
N GLY A 180 8.92 4.59 -0.14
CA GLY A 180 7.65 4.39 -0.85
C GLY A 180 6.92 5.69 -1.12
N LEU A 181 5.59 5.64 -1.11
CA LEU A 181 4.73 6.80 -1.41
C LEU A 181 4.80 7.83 -0.28
N ASP A 182 4.94 9.12 -0.58
CA ASP A 182 5.03 10.18 0.43
C ASP A 182 3.83 10.19 1.39
N SER A 183 2.63 10.02 0.84
CA SER A 183 1.39 9.97 1.61
C SER A 183 1.12 8.64 2.33
N VAL A 184 2.05 7.67 2.26
CA VAL A 184 1.96 6.38 2.95
C VAL A 184 3.19 6.19 3.84
N VAL A 185 3.02 6.43 5.13
CA VAL A 185 4.11 6.41 6.12
C VAL A 185 4.10 5.07 6.84
N VAL A 186 5.22 4.37 6.84
CA VAL A 186 5.37 3.06 7.49
C VAL A 186 6.48 3.10 8.50
N MET A 187 6.17 2.74 9.73
CA MET A 187 7.17 2.50 10.77
C MET A 187 7.62 1.05 10.70
N ASP A 188 8.87 0.84 10.32
CA ASP A 188 9.52 -0.46 10.31
C ASP A 188 10.24 -0.69 11.65
N ILE A 189 9.64 -1.55 12.46
CA ILE A 189 10.08 -1.81 13.84
C ILE A 189 11.06 -2.98 13.83
N GLN A 190 12.33 -2.70 14.04
CA GLN A 190 13.44 -3.68 14.04
C GLN A 190 13.92 -4.03 15.45
N GLU A 191 13.12 -3.76 16.46
CA GLU A 191 13.37 -4.14 17.85
C GLU A 191 13.16 -5.65 18.08
N LYS A 192 13.72 -6.18 19.17
CA LYS A 192 13.67 -7.63 19.48
C LYS A 192 12.25 -8.22 19.46
N ASN A 193 11.26 -7.46 19.94
CA ASN A 193 9.86 -7.88 20.03
C ASN A 193 8.95 -6.87 19.29
N PRO A 194 8.95 -6.83 17.96
CA PRO A 194 8.28 -5.78 17.18
C PRO A 194 6.77 -5.75 17.39
N LEU A 195 6.11 -6.91 17.54
CA LEU A 195 4.66 -6.98 17.78
C LEU A 195 4.28 -6.47 19.16
N LEU A 196 5.08 -6.75 20.19
CA LEU A 196 4.88 -6.23 21.53
C LEU A 196 4.97 -4.71 21.54
N LEU A 197 6.03 -4.15 20.94
CA LEU A 197 6.22 -2.71 20.86
C LEU A 197 5.08 -2.05 20.08
N LYS A 198 4.69 -2.62 18.93
CA LYS A 198 3.55 -2.14 18.15
C LYS A 198 2.25 -2.15 18.97
N THR A 199 2.01 -3.21 19.73
CA THR A 199 0.79 -3.31 20.57
C THR A 199 0.75 -2.23 21.62
N ILE A 200 1.87 -2.00 22.33
CA ILE A 200 1.98 -0.94 23.35
C ILE A 200 1.78 0.43 22.69
N PHE A 201 2.42 0.68 21.56
CA PHE A 201 2.25 1.93 20.82
C PHE A 201 0.78 2.20 20.48
N ILE A 202 0.08 1.21 19.90
CA ILE A 202 -1.33 1.34 19.54
C ILE A 202 -2.19 1.62 20.78
N GLN A 203 -1.99 0.86 21.85
CA GLN A 203 -2.70 0.99 23.11
C GLN A 203 -2.54 2.38 23.71
N GLU A 204 -1.29 2.84 23.85
CA GLU A 204 -0.97 4.13 24.46
C GLU A 204 -1.46 5.32 23.62
N MET A 205 -1.39 5.21 22.29
CA MET A 205 -1.93 6.24 21.39
C MET A 205 -3.46 6.26 21.41
N LEU A 206 -4.12 5.10 21.56
CA LEU A 206 -5.57 5.01 21.68
C LEU A 206 -6.08 5.70 22.95
N ASP A 207 -5.40 5.52 24.07
CA ASP A 207 -5.73 6.21 25.32
C ASP A 207 -5.59 7.76 25.21
N ARG A 208 -4.79 8.23 24.26
CA ARG A 208 -4.62 9.66 23.92
C ARG A 208 -5.57 10.14 22.82
N GLY A 209 -6.50 9.27 22.39
CA GLY A 209 -7.54 9.59 21.40
C GLY A 209 -7.11 9.41 19.95
N PHE A 210 -6.01 8.69 19.68
CA PHE A 210 -5.54 8.41 18.33
C PHE A 210 -5.74 6.94 17.97
N LEU A 211 -6.55 6.67 16.93
CA LEU A 211 -6.65 5.35 16.32
C LEU A 211 -5.49 5.17 15.32
N VAL A 212 -4.52 4.37 15.69
CA VAL A 212 -3.26 4.25 14.96
C VAL A 212 -2.88 2.82 14.59
N SER A 213 -1.92 2.72 13.68
CA SER A 213 -1.15 1.51 13.37
C SER A 213 0.29 1.91 13.08
N ASN A 214 1.15 0.95 12.77
CA ASN A 214 2.48 1.22 12.21
C ASN A 214 2.43 1.67 10.73
N LEU A 215 1.25 1.69 10.12
CA LEU A 215 0.98 2.13 8.75
C LEU A 215 -0.01 3.30 8.79
N ILE A 216 0.38 4.42 8.22
CA ILE A 216 -0.40 5.65 8.21
C ILE A 216 -0.65 6.07 6.76
N TYR A 217 -1.92 6.23 6.41
CA TYR A 217 -2.35 6.82 5.14
C TYR A 217 -2.74 8.28 5.37
N VAL A 218 -1.91 9.19 4.89
CA VAL A 218 -2.21 10.62 4.96
C VAL A 218 -3.35 10.93 3.99
N SER A 219 -4.32 11.69 4.46
CA SER A 219 -5.50 12.11 3.70
C SER A 219 -5.64 13.63 3.72
N TYR A 220 -6.48 14.16 2.86
CA TYR A 220 -6.78 15.60 2.79
C TYR A 220 -7.49 16.13 4.05
N ALA A 221 -8.10 15.24 4.85
CA ALA A 221 -8.70 15.61 6.14
C ALA A 221 -7.65 15.86 7.24
N HIS A 222 -6.42 15.40 7.07
CA HIS A 222 -5.33 15.76 7.95
C HIS A 222 -4.88 17.20 7.66
N ASN A 223 -4.48 17.89 8.72
CA ASN A 223 -3.82 19.20 8.65
C ASN A 223 -2.59 19.18 9.55
N GLN A 224 -1.82 20.28 9.51
CA GLN A 224 -0.61 20.42 10.30
C GLN A 224 -0.86 20.22 11.80
N ASP A 225 -1.90 20.84 12.36
CA ASP A 225 -2.23 20.77 13.79
C ASP A 225 -2.53 19.34 14.27
N ILE A 226 -3.19 18.52 13.43
CA ILE A 226 -3.47 17.12 13.73
C ILE A 226 -2.16 16.32 13.76
N ILE A 227 -1.27 16.57 12.80
CA ILE A 227 0.01 15.86 12.71
C ILE A 227 0.92 16.28 13.87
N ASP A 228 0.98 17.57 14.21
CA ASP A 228 1.78 18.07 15.33
C ASP A 228 1.34 17.42 16.65
N LYS A 229 0.04 17.41 16.94
CA LYS A 229 -0.53 16.72 18.11
C LYS A 229 -0.22 15.22 18.12
N TYR A 230 -0.29 14.58 16.96
CA TYR A 230 0.07 13.17 16.87
C TYR A 230 1.54 12.97 17.20
N LEU A 231 2.45 13.77 16.63
CA LEU A 231 3.89 13.65 16.86
C LEU A 231 4.29 13.95 18.31
N GLU A 232 3.66 14.94 18.96
CA GLU A 232 3.84 15.22 20.39
C GLU A 232 3.49 13.99 21.24
N ASN A 233 2.29 13.41 21.03
CA ASN A 233 1.87 12.21 21.77
C ASN A 233 2.71 10.98 21.42
N ALA A 234 3.09 10.81 20.16
CA ALA A 234 3.96 9.72 19.74
C ALA A 234 5.34 9.81 20.40
N LEU A 235 5.91 11.01 20.55
CA LEU A 235 7.17 11.22 21.25
C LEU A 235 7.08 10.74 22.70
N GLU A 236 6.03 11.11 23.43
CA GLU A 236 5.82 10.66 24.82
C GLU A 236 5.72 9.13 24.90
N VAL A 237 4.95 8.52 23.98
CA VAL A 237 4.77 7.07 23.95
C VAL A 237 6.08 6.36 23.63
N PHE A 238 6.84 6.82 22.65
CA PHE A 238 8.13 6.21 22.32
C PHE A 238 9.18 6.44 23.42
N GLN A 239 9.14 7.56 24.15
CA GLN A 239 9.95 7.76 25.36
C GLN A 239 9.56 6.77 26.47
N LEU A 240 8.27 6.57 26.71
CA LEU A 240 7.78 5.56 27.66
C LEU A 240 8.31 4.17 27.29
N ILE A 241 8.21 3.79 26.02
CA ILE A 241 8.73 2.51 25.50
C ILE A 241 10.25 2.42 25.71
N ALA A 242 11.00 3.45 25.32
CA ALA A 242 12.46 3.49 25.44
C ALA A 242 12.92 3.34 26.89
N ASN A 243 12.25 4.02 27.83
CA ASN A 243 12.57 3.97 29.26
C ASN A 243 12.24 2.60 29.90
N ASN A 244 11.39 1.79 29.24
CA ASN A 244 10.95 0.49 29.75
C ASN A 244 11.41 -0.69 28.88
N LYS A 245 12.43 -0.54 28.02
CA LYS A 245 12.91 -1.58 27.08
C LYS A 245 13.08 -2.97 27.71
N ASN A 246 13.51 -3.04 28.95
CA ASN A 246 13.76 -4.32 29.66
C ASN A 246 12.49 -4.93 30.30
N ASN A 247 11.37 -4.21 30.32
CA ASN A 247 10.14 -4.62 30.99
C ASN A 247 8.89 -4.22 30.20
N LEU A 248 8.94 -4.24 28.87
CA LEU A 248 7.83 -3.83 27.99
C LEU A 248 6.52 -4.55 28.29
N GLU A 249 6.61 -5.83 28.68
CA GLU A 249 5.42 -6.65 29.01
C GLU A 249 4.58 -6.06 30.14
N LYS A 250 5.19 -5.30 31.06
CA LYS A 250 4.46 -4.63 32.15
C LYS A 250 3.60 -3.45 31.68
N LEU A 251 3.83 -2.95 30.48
CA LEU A 251 3.03 -1.88 29.87
C LEU A 251 1.80 -2.41 29.15
N LEU A 252 1.71 -3.73 28.90
CA LEU A 252 0.55 -4.31 28.22
C LEU A 252 -0.71 -4.24 29.08
N LYS A 253 -1.81 -3.83 28.47
CA LYS A 253 -3.17 -3.82 29.03
C LYS A 253 -4.05 -4.92 28.41
N SER A 254 -3.56 -5.57 27.34
CA SER A 254 -4.29 -6.60 26.56
C SER A 254 -3.30 -7.63 26.01
N GLU A 255 -3.80 -8.60 25.27
CA GLU A 255 -2.97 -9.54 24.52
C GLU A 255 -2.19 -8.84 23.40
N ILE A 256 -1.05 -9.43 23.00
CA ILE A 256 -0.24 -8.91 21.90
C ILE A 256 -1.03 -9.05 20.58
N SER A 257 -1.04 -7.99 19.78
CA SER A 257 -1.71 -7.96 18.49
C SER A 257 -1.14 -9.01 17.51
N HIS A 258 -1.97 -9.48 16.60
CA HIS A 258 -1.56 -10.45 15.57
C HIS A 258 -0.50 -9.87 14.63
N GLY A 259 0.43 -10.72 14.20
CA GLY A 259 1.36 -10.47 13.10
C GLY A 259 0.84 -11.05 11.80
N GLY A 260 0.48 -10.19 10.83
CA GLY A 260 0.06 -10.60 9.51
C GLY A 260 -1.38 -11.15 9.42
N PHE A 261 -1.72 -11.70 8.25
CA PHE A 261 -3.00 -12.39 8.03
C PHE A 261 -2.94 -13.80 8.62
N GLN A 262 -3.39 -13.96 9.84
CA GLN A 262 -3.61 -15.28 10.45
C GLN A 262 -5.11 -15.46 10.70
N ARG A 263 -5.60 -16.69 10.50
CA ARG A 263 -6.95 -17.03 10.94
C ARG A 263 -6.99 -17.01 12.46
N LEU A 264 -8.04 -16.42 13.00
CA LEU A 264 -8.30 -16.39 14.44
C LEU A 264 -8.88 -17.71 14.98
N ASN A 265 -9.13 -18.71 14.08
CA ASN A 265 -9.72 -20.01 14.42
C ASN A 265 -8.76 -21.13 14.05
#